data_7f3f04d14c7c0c699f886cf32950115f
#
_entry.id   7f3f04d14c7c0c699f886cf32950115f
#
_cell.length_a   1.000
_cell.length_b   1.000
_cell.length_c   1.000
_cell.angle_alpha   90.00
_cell.angle_beta   90.00
_cell.angle_gamma   90.00
#
_symmetry.space_group_name_H-M   'P 1'
#
loop_
_entity.id
_entity.type
_entity.pdbx_description
1 polymer ?
#
loop_
_entity_poly.entity_id
_entity_poly.type
_entity_poly.pdbx_seq_one_letter_code
_entity_poly.pdbx_strand_id
1 'polypeptide(L)'
;MASFRIFPDSKVIAEKIASCWYDLAQKAARDERVFSVVLSGGATASLIYRHLAKYKPMSPVIWKWVHIFWADERCVPPKHKESNYLNIQRTFLRDIQIPKKNIHRIRGENDPFSECLRYEKEITDHQLLRNSSQKLFDWVLLGVGSDGHTASLFPGQDYLLDTQDLCVVVTHPVTGEKRITLTPFALNRSGRITYNVIGSDKAVKVSDLISESAKRNRFPTDYVEGEWFLDYAASSLLNLSEG
;
A
#
# COMPACT_ATOMS: atom_id res chain seq x y z
N MET A 1 12.55 8.64 -13.93
CA MET A 1 11.18 8.83 -14.47
C MET A 1 10.29 7.79 -13.83
N ALA A 2 9.09 8.15 -13.41
CA ALA A 2 8.12 7.17 -12.90
C ALA A 2 7.82 6.12 -13.99
N SER A 3 7.92 4.84 -13.65
CA SER A 3 7.55 3.74 -14.54
C SER A 3 6.04 3.52 -14.43
N PHE A 4 5.29 3.64 -15.51
CA PHE A 4 3.86 3.35 -15.50
C PHE A 4 3.46 2.33 -16.54
N ARG A 5 2.43 1.55 -16.21
CA ARG A 5 1.80 0.57 -17.09
C ARG A 5 0.33 0.86 -17.19
N ILE A 6 -0.17 0.89 -18.41
CA ILE A 6 -1.57 1.17 -18.70
C ILE A 6 -2.28 -0.13 -19.05
N PHE A 7 -3.45 -0.31 -18.45
CA PHE A 7 -4.28 -1.51 -18.61
C PHE A 7 -5.66 -1.12 -19.13
N PRO A 8 -6.36 -2.01 -19.83
CA PRO A 8 -7.70 -1.72 -20.35
C PRO A 8 -8.69 -1.26 -19.29
N ASP A 9 -8.71 -1.93 -18.14
CA ASP A 9 -9.65 -1.66 -17.07
C ASP A 9 -9.13 -2.15 -15.70
N SER A 10 -9.91 -1.87 -14.68
CA SER A 10 -9.64 -2.25 -13.29
C SER A 10 -9.54 -3.76 -13.07
N LYS A 11 -10.28 -4.55 -13.86
CA LYS A 11 -10.26 -6.01 -13.74
C LYS A 11 -8.92 -6.57 -14.16
N VAL A 12 -8.37 -6.09 -15.28
CA VAL A 12 -7.05 -6.51 -15.78
C VAL A 12 -5.94 -6.11 -14.81
N ILE A 13 -6.03 -4.94 -14.17
CA ILE A 13 -5.10 -4.54 -13.08
C ILE A 13 -5.19 -5.55 -11.92
N ALA A 14 -6.41 -5.86 -11.47
CA ALA A 14 -6.62 -6.78 -10.35
C ALA A 14 -6.12 -8.20 -10.68
N GLU A 15 -6.33 -8.68 -11.90
CA GLU A 15 -5.80 -9.96 -12.39
C GLU A 15 -4.27 -9.96 -12.41
N LYS A 16 -3.65 -8.88 -12.89
CA LYS A 16 -2.18 -8.74 -12.91
C LYS A 16 -1.58 -8.77 -11.51
N ILE A 17 -2.18 -8.02 -10.59
CA ILE A 17 -1.73 -8.01 -9.18
C ILE A 17 -1.89 -9.39 -8.56
N ALA A 18 -3.06 -10.03 -8.75
CA ALA A 18 -3.33 -11.34 -8.19
C ALA A 18 -2.38 -12.43 -8.75
N SER A 19 -2.09 -12.39 -10.05
CA SER A 19 -1.10 -13.29 -10.66
C SER A 19 0.29 -13.09 -10.07
N CYS A 20 0.77 -11.84 -10.00
CA CYS A 20 2.08 -11.54 -9.41
C CYS A 20 2.16 -11.94 -7.93
N TRP A 21 1.09 -11.68 -7.15
CA TRP A 21 1.02 -12.09 -5.75
C TRP A 21 1.14 -13.60 -5.60
N TYR A 22 0.35 -14.34 -6.38
CA TYR A 22 0.35 -15.79 -6.37
C TYR A 22 1.74 -16.37 -6.67
N ASP A 23 2.40 -15.88 -7.72
CA ASP A 23 3.72 -16.34 -8.14
C ASP A 23 4.79 -16.04 -7.07
N LEU A 24 4.75 -14.83 -6.46
CA LEU A 24 5.68 -14.44 -5.40
C LEU A 24 5.45 -15.25 -4.10
N ALA A 25 4.19 -15.46 -3.73
CA ALA A 25 3.84 -16.24 -2.55
C ALA A 25 4.23 -17.72 -2.72
N GLN A 26 4.00 -18.30 -3.91
CA GLN A 26 4.44 -19.66 -4.22
C GLN A 26 5.96 -19.79 -4.19
N LYS A 27 6.66 -18.82 -4.80
CA LYS A 27 8.12 -18.79 -4.76
C LYS A 27 8.63 -18.74 -3.32
N ALA A 28 8.07 -17.84 -2.52
CA ALA A 28 8.45 -17.72 -1.11
C ALA A 28 8.22 -19.03 -0.33
N ALA A 29 7.10 -19.70 -0.57
CA ALA A 29 6.80 -20.98 0.07
C ALA A 29 7.77 -22.09 -0.34
N ARG A 30 8.20 -22.14 -1.62
CA ARG A 30 9.22 -23.11 -2.10
C ARG A 30 10.59 -22.83 -1.50
N ASP A 31 10.94 -21.55 -1.37
CA ASP A 31 12.24 -21.10 -0.86
C ASP A 31 12.25 -21.07 0.70
N GLU A 32 11.17 -21.51 1.35
CA GLU A 32 10.96 -21.46 2.80
C GLU A 32 11.24 -20.09 3.41
N ARG A 33 10.91 -19.03 2.70
CA ARG A 33 11.11 -17.64 3.12
C ARG A 33 9.80 -16.89 3.25
N VAL A 34 9.80 -15.88 4.08
CA VAL A 34 8.66 -14.98 4.25
C VAL A 34 8.47 -14.12 3.00
N PHE A 35 7.21 -13.92 2.62
CA PHE A 35 6.74 -12.92 1.67
C PHE A 35 5.90 -11.90 2.41
N SER A 36 6.44 -10.71 2.61
CA SER A 36 5.79 -9.63 3.35
C SER A 36 5.21 -8.57 2.42
N VAL A 37 3.94 -8.26 2.61
CA VAL A 37 3.20 -7.30 1.78
C VAL A 37 2.55 -6.24 2.64
N VAL A 38 2.65 -4.99 2.20
CA VAL A 38 1.97 -3.85 2.82
C VAL A 38 0.73 -3.50 2.00
N LEU A 39 -0.40 -3.39 2.66
CA LEU A 39 -1.69 -3.04 2.07
C LEU A 39 -2.13 -1.64 2.49
N SER A 40 -2.73 -0.90 1.58
CA SER A 40 -3.44 0.35 1.86
C SER A 40 -4.96 0.16 1.83
N GLY A 41 -5.70 1.12 2.36
CA GLY A 41 -7.16 1.17 2.28
C GLY A 41 -7.68 1.76 0.96
N GLY A 42 -8.98 2.00 0.91
CA GLY A 42 -9.64 2.70 -0.18
C GLY A 42 -10.43 1.81 -1.15
N ALA A 43 -11.20 2.45 -2.05
CA ALA A 43 -12.12 1.77 -2.95
C ALA A 43 -11.38 0.91 -4.01
N THR A 44 -10.34 1.47 -4.63
CA THR A 44 -9.47 0.77 -5.59
C THR A 44 -8.84 -0.47 -4.97
N ALA A 45 -8.25 -0.32 -3.78
CA ALA A 45 -7.65 -1.42 -3.04
C ALA A 45 -8.67 -2.53 -2.73
N SER A 46 -9.88 -2.15 -2.29
CA SER A 46 -10.96 -3.11 -2.00
C SER A 46 -11.40 -3.93 -3.21
N LEU A 47 -11.38 -3.33 -4.41
CA LEU A 47 -11.67 -4.04 -5.66
C LEU A 47 -10.59 -5.09 -5.94
N ILE A 48 -9.33 -4.69 -5.85
CA ILE A 48 -8.18 -5.58 -6.06
C ILE A 48 -8.20 -6.74 -5.06
N TYR A 49 -8.43 -6.45 -3.77
CA TYR A 49 -8.42 -7.47 -2.73
C TYR A 49 -9.55 -8.48 -2.87
N ARG A 50 -10.76 -8.05 -3.27
CA ARG A 50 -11.85 -8.98 -3.59
C ARG A 50 -11.51 -9.92 -4.75
N HIS A 51 -10.78 -9.41 -5.74
CA HIS A 51 -10.31 -10.23 -6.85
C HIS A 51 -9.21 -11.20 -6.41
N LEU A 52 -8.23 -10.71 -5.65
CA LEU A 52 -7.13 -11.50 -5.12
C LEU A 52 -7.62 -12.66 -4.23
N ALA A 53 -8.62 -12.42 -3.38
CA ALA A 53 -9.21 -13.44 -2.52
C ALA A 53 -9.80 -14.63 -3.30
N LYS A 54 -10.28 -14.37 -4.52
CA LYS A 54 -10.93 -15.36 -5.40
C LYS A 54 -9.99 -15.94 -6.46
N TYR A 55 -8.83 -15.32 -6.63
CA TYR A 55 -7.86 -15.74 -7.64
C TYR A 55 -7.15 -17.00 -7.17
N LYS A 56 -7.16 -18.05 -7.99
CA LYS A 56 -6.50 -19.35 -7.74
C LYS A 56 -6.34 -19.68 -6.25
N PRO A 57 -7.12 -20.58 -5.68
CA PRO A 57 -7.05 -20.91 -4.25
C PRO A 57 -5.62 -21.26 -3.85
N MET A 58 -5.06 -20.49 -2.92
CA MET A 58 -3.77 -20.81 -2.33
C MET A 58 -3.98 -21.75 -1.15
N SER A 59 -3.16 -22.80 -1.08
CA SER A 59 -3.21 -23.73 0.04
C SER A 59 -2.77 -23.05 1.35
N PRO A 60 -3.19 -23.58 2.52
CA PRO A 60 -2.73 -23.10 3.83
C PRO A 60 -1.21 -23.09 3.96
N VAL A 61 -0.52 -24.01 3.27
CA VAL A 61 0.94 -24.11 3.27
C VAL A 61 1.58 -22.85 2.67
N ILE A 62 0.99 -22.27 1.60
CA ILE A 62 1.49 -21.03 1.00
C ILE A 62 1.21 -19.85 1.94
N TRP A 63 -0.02 -19.78 2.50
CA TRP A 63 -0.39 -18.71 3.43
C TRP A 63 0.46 -18.67 4.71
N LYS A 64 1.08 -19.78 5.12
CA LYS A 64 2.03 -19.82 6.23
C LYS A 64 3.21 -18.87 6.03
N TRP A 65 3.59 -18.61 4.78
CA TRP A 65 4.75 -17.79 4.41
C TRP A 65 4.38 -16.34 4.07
N VAL A 66 3.11 -16.02 3.95
CA VAL A 66 2.64 -14.66 3.63
C VAL A 66 2.41 -13.87 4.93
N HIS A 67 2.98 -12.68 5.03
CA HIS A 67 2.77 -11.73 6.12
C HIS A 67 2.20 -10.43 5.59
N ILE A 68 1.14 -9.92 6.21
CA ILE A 68 0.40 -8.74 5.76
C ILE A 68 0.54 -7.62 6.78
N PHE A 69 0.99 -6.46 6.29
CA PHE A 69 1.15 -5.21 7.02
C PHE A 69 0.22 -4.14 6.46
N TRP A 70 0.06 -3.03 7.18
CA TRP A 70 -0.73 -1.87 6.78
C TRP A 70 0.16 -0.68 6.47
N ALA A 71 -0.13 0.05 5.38
CA ALA A 71 0.57 1.30 5.04
C ALA A 71 0.16 2.43 5.97
N ASP A 72 -1.13 2.46 6.33
CA ASP A 72 -1.73 3.44 7.21
C ASP A 72 -2.99 2.91 7.87
N GLU A 73 -3.40 3.56 8.95
CA GLU A 73 -4.69 3.30 9.59
C GLU A 73 -5.24 4.57 10.22
N ARG A 74 -6.56 4.62 10.31
CA ARG A 74 -7.28 5.67 11.03
C ARG A 74 -7.26 5.34 12.52
N CYS A 75 -7.12 6.36 13.36
CA CYS A 75 -7.15 6.21 14.83
C CYS A 75 -8.58 5.99 15.33
N VAL A 76 -9.16 4.85 14.94
CA VAL A 76 -10.52 4.41 15.25
C VAL A 76 -10.53 2.94 15.65
N PRO A 77 -11.57 2.47 16.37
CA PRO A 77 -11.71 1.03 16.68
C PRO A 77 -11.75 0.15 15.44
N PRO A 78 -11.29 -1.12 15.53
CA PRO A 78 -11.15 -2.03 14.38
C PRO A 78 -12.47 -2.44 13.72
N LYS A 79 -13.61 -2.13 14.34
CA LYS A 79 -14.96 -2.35 13.78
C LYS A 79 -15.60 -1.05 13.25
N HIS A 80 -14.89 0.08 13.35
CA HIS A 80 -15.39 1.35 12.84
C HIS A 80 -15.42 1.35 11.31
N LYS A 81 -16.43 1.97 10.70
CA LYS A 81 -16.63 1.98 9.24
C LYS A 81 -15.44 2.53 8.44
N GLU A 82 -14.65 3.40 9.04
CA GLU A 82 -13.48 4.03 8.43
C GLU A 82 -12.18 3.27 8.64
N SER A 83 -12.18 2.17 9.42
CA SER A 83 -10.98 1.37 9.63
C SER A 83 -10.55 0.67 8.33
N ASN A 84 -9.29 0.85 7.94
CA ASN A 84 -8.67 0.13 6.85
C ASN A 84 -8.62 -1.37 7.15
N TYR A 85 -8.37 -1.74 8.41
CA TYR A 85 -8.41 -3.14 8.84
C TYR A 85 -9.79 -3.79 8.60
N LEU A 86 -10.88 -3.11 9.00
CA LEU A 86 -12.24 -3.63 8.78
C LEU A 86 -12.51 -3.85 7.29
N ASN A 87 -12.11 -2.87 6.46
CA ASN A 87 -12.30 -2.97 5.02
C ASN A 87 -11.54 -4.15 4.41
N ILE A 88 -10.25 -4.31 4.76
CA ILE A 88 -9.41 -5.41 4.28
C ILE A 88 -9.92 -6.74 4.84
N GLN A 89 -10.38 -6.80 6.10
CA GLN A 89 -11.00 -7.99 6.66
C GLN A 89 -12.20 -8.46 5.84
N ARG A 90 -13.10 -7.52 5.47
CA ARG A 90 -14.33 -7.83 4.71
C ARG A 90 -14.09 -8.17 3.25
N THR A 91 -13.06 -7.62 2.65
CA THR A 91 -12.80 -7.73 1.21
C THR A 91 -11.76 -8.80 0.87
N PHE A 92 -10.97 -9.25 1.86
CA PHE A 92 -9.86 -10.15 1.64
C PHE A 92 -9.67 -11.22 2.74
N LEU A 93 -9.38 -10.79 3.97
CA LEU A 93 -8.88 -11.70 5.01
C LEU A 93 -9.88 -12.79 5.41
N ARG A 94 -11.17 -12.52 5.35
CA ARG A 94 -12.22 -13.51 5.71
C ARG A 94 -12.30 -14.67 4.71
N ASP A 95 -11.82 -14.46 3.48
CA ASP A 95 -11.97 -15.40 2.37
C ASP A 95 -10.67 -16.19 2.10
N ILE A 96 -9.62 -15.98 2.92
CA ILE A 96 -8.32 -16.65 2.81
C ILE A 96 -7.93 -17.33 4.10
N GLN A 97 -7.01 -18.30 4.00
CA GLN A 97 -6.58 -19.14 5.15
C GLN A 97 -5.23 -18.68 5.73
N ILE A 98 -5.05 -17.37 5.88
CA ILE A 98 -3.83 -16.80 6.46
C ILE A 98 -3.81 -17.01 8.01
N PRO A 99 -2.69 -17.45 8.61
CA PRO A 99 -2.56 -17.52 10.05
C PRO A 99 -2.71 -16.14 10.71
N LYS A 100 -3.46 -16.05 11.81
CA LYS A 100 -3.67 -14.76 12.51
C LYS A 100 -2.37 -14.06 12.91
N LYS A 101 -1.34 -14.83 13.29
CA LYS A 101 -0.01 -14.29 13.64
C LYS A 101 0.73 -13.63 12.48
N ASN A 102 0.29 -13.87 11.24
CA ASN A 102 0.86 -13.26 10.04
C ASN A 102 0.13 -11.97 9.61
N ILE A 103 -0.84 -11.52 10.42
CA ILE A 103 -1.62 -10.30 10.18
C ILE A 103 -1.12 -9.22 11.15
N HIS A 104 -0.32 -8.30 10.65
CA HIS A 104 0.36 -7.24 11.39
C HIS A 104 -0.38 -5.91 11.19
N ARG A 105 -1.54 -5.76 11.83
CA ARG A 105 -2.33 -4.55 11.69
C ARG A 105 -1.84 -3.41 12.58
N ILE A 106 -2.01 -2.19 12.15
CA ILE A 106 -1.97 -1.00 13.00
C ILE A 106 -3.24 -1.01 13.87
N ARG A 107 -3.08 -0.81 15.18
CA ARG A 107 -4.17 -0.84 16.17
C ARG A 107 -4.66 0.58 16.41
N GLY A 108 -5.51 1.08 15.51
CA GLY A 108 -6.03 2.43 15.56
C GLY A 108 -6.84 2.78 16.83
N GLU A 109 -7.22 1.77 17.61
CA GLU A 109 -7.88 1.91 18.90
C GLU A 109 -6.94 2.26 20.06
N ASN A 110 -5.64 2.12 19.89
CA ASN A 110 -4.63 2.44 20.90
C ASN A 110 -4.27 3.93 20.88
N ASP A 111 -3.53 4.37 21.90
CA ASP A 111 -2.87 5.67 21.84
C ASP A 111 -1.95 5.73 20.61
N PRO A 112 -2.10 6.75 19.74
CA PRO A 112 -1.42 6.76 18.45
C PRO A 112 0.10 6.72 18.52
N PHE A 113 0.71 7.41 19.50
CA PHE A 113 2.17 7.45 19.64
C PHE A 113 2.70 6.10 20.14
N SER A 114 2.06 5.54 21.15
CA SER A 114 2.41 4.21 21.65
C SER A 114 2.24 3.13 20.59
N GLU A 115 1.23 3.27 19.73
CA GLU A 115 1.01 2.34 18.64
C GLU A 115 2.06 2.47 17.52
N CYS A 116 2.51 3.67 17.19
CA CYS A 116 3.64 3.85 16.27
C CYS A 116 4.87 3.08 16.76
N LEU A 117 5.27 3.27 18.00
CA LEU A 117 6.42 2.58 18.59
C LEU A 117 6.26 1.05 18.57
N ARG A 118 5.05 0.57 18.92
CA ARG A 118 4.73 -0.86 18.86
C ARG A 118 4.85 -1.40 17.43
N TYR A 119 4.31 -0.66 16.45
CA TYR A 119 4.28 -1.08 15.06
C TYR A 119 5.69 -1.07 14.44
N GLU A 120 6.50 -0.07 14.73
CA GLU A 120 7.91 -0.03 14.34
C GLU A 120 8.69 -1.22 14.89
N LYS A 121 8.48 -1.53 16.17
CA LYS A 121 9.10 -2.72 16.79
C LYS A 121 8.66 -3.99 16.07
N GLU A 122 7.38 -4.15 15.76
CA GLU A 122 6.84 -5.32 15.05
C GLU A 122 7.45 -5.47 13.65
N ILE A 123 7.62 -4.35 12.91
CA ILE A 123 8.28 -4.34 11.60
C ILE A 123 9.76 -4.72 11.73
N THR A 124 10.47 -4.16 12.71
CA THR A 124 11.89 -4.44 12.94
C THR A 124 12.13 -5.90 13.34
N ASP A 125 11.34 -6.41 14.29
CA ASP A 125 11.40 -7.81 14.70
C ASP A 125 11.14 -8.76 13.50
N HIS A 126 10.19 -8.42 12.65
CA HIS A 126 9.89 -9.19 11.44
C HIS A 126 11.06 -9.12 10.42
N GLN A 127 11.69 -7.98 10.24
CA GLN A 127 12.87 -7.83 9.38
C GLN A 127 14.03 -8.72 9.84
N LEU A 128 14.29 -8.78 11.14
CA LEU A 128 15.32 -9.64 11.73
C LEU A 128 15.07 -11.13 11.45
N LEU A 129 13.81 -11.56 11.56
CA LEU A 129 13.41 -12.95 11.25
C LEU A 129 13.62 -13.33 9.78
N ARG A 130 13.64 -12.35 8.88
CA ARG A 130 13.84 -12.57 7.44
C ARG A 130 15.30 -12.65 7.02
N ASN A 131 16.27 -12.38 7.91
CA ASN A 131 17.69 -12.21 7.58
C ASN A 131 17.92 -11.21 6.42
N SER A 132 16.99 -10.25 6.25
CA SER A 132 17.04 -9.25 5.18
C SER A 132 17.63 -7.97 5.72
N SER A 133 18.90 -7.71 5.42
CA SER A 133 19.61 -6.52 5.91
C SER A 133 19.17 -5.21 5.24
N GLN A 134 18.46 -5.27 4.11
CA GLN A 134 18.21 -4.08 3.29
C GLN A 134 16.74 -3.72 3.07
N LYS A 135 15.81 -4.69 3.04
CA LYS A 135 14.40 -4.46 2.69
C LYS A 135 13.46 -4.75 3.85
N LEU A 136 12.59 -3.79 4.18
CA LEU A 136 11.57 -3.98 5.21
C LEU A 136 10.45 -4.91 4.72
N PHE A 137 10.00 -4.71 3.46
CA PHE A 137 8.90 -5.47 2.86
C PHE A 137 9.26 -5.93 1.46
N ASP A 138 8.61 -7.00 0.99
CA ASP A 138 8.79 -7.46 -0.40
C ASP A 138 7.95 -6.64 -1.37
N TRP A 139 6.71 -6.31 -1.02
CA TRP A 139 5.81 -5.56 -1.90
C TRP A 139 4.88 -4.63 -1.13
N VAL A 140 4.75 -3.40 -1.60
CA VAL A 140 3.83 -2.37 -1.08
C VAL A 140 2.79 -2.05 -2.15
N LEU A 141 1.50 -2.15 -1.80
CA LEU A 141 0.38 -1.78 -2.65
C LEU A 141 -0.23 -0.48 -2.15
N LEU A 142 -0.11 0.58 -2.92
CA LEU A 142 -0.59 1.92 -2.59
C LEU A 142 -1.72 2.37 -3.52
N GLY A 143 -2.53 3.28 -3.03
CA GLY A 143 -3.45 4.09 -3.81
C GLY A 143 -3.01 5.54 -3.86
N VAL A 144 -3.74 6.36 -4.62
CA VAL A 144 -3.54 7.81 -4.70
C VAL A 144 -4.86 8.51 -4.40
N GLY A 145 -4.83 9.45 -3.46
CA GLY A 145 -5.97 10.30 -3.15
C GLY A 145 -6.26 11.34 -4.23
N SER A 146 -7.43 11.95 -4.18
CA SER A 146 -7.81 13.02 -5.12
C SER A 146 -6.95 14.29 -4.95
N ASP A 147 -6.36 14.49 -3.80
CA ASP A 147 -5.42 15.55 -3.46
C ASP A 147 -3.94 15.19 -3.73
N GLY A 148 -3.66 13.94 -4.14
CA GLY A 148 -2.33 13.42 -4.40
C GLY A 148 -1.66 12.75 -3.20
N HIS A 149 -2.37 12.57 -2.08
CA HIS A 149 -1.82 11.81 -0.96
C HIS A 149 -1.68 10.31 -1.29
N THR A 150 -0.75 9.65 -0.60
CA THR A 150 -0.63 8.19 -0.59
C THR A 150 -0.43 7.70 0.84
N ALA A 151 -0.96 6.51 1.20
CA ALA A 151 -1.12 6.11 2.59
C ALA A 151 -1.82 7.23 3.37
N SER A 152 -1.23 7.73 4.47
CA SER A 152 -1.65 8.99 5.11
C SER A 152 -0.54 10.05 5.07
N LEU A 153 0.24 10.07 3.98
CA LEU A 153 1.19 11.14 3.66
C LEU A 153 0.47 12.19 2.82
N PHE A 154 0.28 13.39 3.37
CA PHE A 154 -0.48 14.47 2.73
C PHE A 154 0.42 15.54 2.12
N PRO A 155 -0.03 16.25 1.07
CA PRO A 155 0.71 17.40 0.55
C PRO A 155 1.04 18.43 1.65
N GLY A 156 2.25 19.01 1.58
CA GLY A 156 2.72 20.00 2.57
C GLY A 156 3.33 19.40 3.84
N GLN A 157 3.49 18.08 3.91
CA GLN A 157 4.15 17.40 5.03
C GLN A 157 5.61 17.06 4.71
N ASP A 158 6.34 17.96 4.08
CA ASP A 158 7.73 17.76 3.61
C ASP A 158 8.70 17.41 4.75
N TYR A 159 8.35 17.78 5.99
CA TYR A 159 9.14 17.42 7.18
C TYR A 159 9.26 15.91 7.39
N LEU A 160 8.37 15.12 6.78
CA LEU A 160 8.43 13.65 6.83
C LEU A 160 9.54 13.05 5.96
N LEU A 161 10.19 13.85 5.11
CA LEU A 161 11.32 13.39 4.29
C LEU A 161 12.59 13.19 5.11
N ASP A 162 12.75 13.96 6.17
CA ASP A 162 13.97 13.96 6.99
C ASP A 162 13.90 12.94 8.14
N THR A 163 12.71 12.33 8.38
CA THR A 163 12.58 11.33 9.44
C THR A 163 13.14 9.97 9.03
N GLN A 164 13.79 9.31 9.98
CA GLN A 164 14.21 7.90 9.88
C GLN A 164 13.28 6.96 10.64
N ASP A 165 12.22 7.47 11.24
CA ASP A 165 11.19 6.65 11.87
C ASP A 165 10.47 5.83 10.80
N LEU A 166 10.06 4.61 11.14
CA LEU A 166 9.32 3.76 10.20
C LEU A 166 7.84 4.14 10.16
N CYS A 167 7.31 4.66 11.26
CA CYS A 167 5.91 4.95 11.46
C CYS A 167 5.73 6.28 12.19
N VAL A 168 4.77 7.09 11.78
CA VAL A 168 4.48 8.38 12.40
C VAL A 168 2.98 8.61 12.58
N VAL A 169 2.65 9.49 13.53
CA VAL A 169 1.29 10.01 13.69
C VAL A 169 1.17 11.30 12.89
N VAL A 170 0.16 11.37 12.03
CA VAL A 170 -0.16 12.56 11.24
C VAL A 170 -1.60 13.00 11.50
N THR A 171 -1.90 14.25 11.19
CA THR A 171 -3.26 14.79 11.25
C THR A 171 -3.76 15.01 9.82
N HIS A 172 -4.96 14.52 9.53
CA HIS A 172 -5.61 14.74 8.24
C HIS A 172 -5.90 16.24 8.08
N PRO A 173 -5.43 16.90 6.99
CA PRO A 173 -5.44 18.35 6.87
C PRO A 173 -6.85 18.97 6.84
N VAL A 174 -7.86 18.22 6.42
CA VAL A 174 -9.25 18.71 6.31
C VAL A 174 -10.10 18.29 7.50
N THR A 175 -10.02 17.00 7.93
CA THR A 175 -10.91 16.49 8.98
C THR A 175 -10.35 16.64 10.40
N GLY A 176 -9.05 16.91 10.54
CA GLY A 176 -8.38 16.97 11.85
C GLY A 176 -8.19 15.61 12.52
N GLU A 177 -8.58 14.52 11.88
CA GLU A 177 -8.45 13.16 12.42
C GLU A 177 -7.00 12.71 12.44
N LYS A 178 -6.61 12.06 13.53
CA LYS A 178 -5.29 11.41 13.60
C LYS A 178 -5.26 10.14 12.75
N ARG A 179 -4.12 9.93 12.14
CA ARG A 179 -3.77 8.75 11.34
C ARG A 179 -2.41 8.24 11.77
N ILE A 180 -2.19 6.95 11.64
CA ILE A 180 -0.88 6.32 11.79
C ILE A 180 -0.46 5.85 10.41
N THR A 181 0.75 6.20 9.97
CA THR A 181 1.22 5.91 8.61
C THR A 181 2.69 5.49 8.60
N LEU A 182 3.03 4.60 7.67
CA LEU A 182 4.42 4.37 7.31
C LEU A 182 4.98 5.64 6.64
N THR A 183 6.25 5.91 6.91
CA THR A 183 6.97 7.07 6.36
C THR A 183 7.49 6.79 4.96
N PRO A 184 7.91 7.83 4.19
CA PRO A 184 8.64 7.63 2.93
C PRO A 184 9.90 6.79 3.12
N PHE A 185 10.63 6.99 4.24
CA PHE A 185 11.81 6.20 4.60
C PHE A 185 11.49 4.71 4.73
N ALA A 186 10.39 4.34 5.39
CA ALA A 186 9.98 2.94 5.54
C ALA A 186 9.50 2.34 4.20
N LEU A 187 8.68 3.09 3.45
CA LEU A 187 8.12 2.63 2.18
C LEU A 187 9.21 2.40 1.13
N ASN A 188 10.16 3.32 0.96
CA ASN A 188 11.25 3.22 -0.01
C ASN A 188 12.25 2.08 0.30
N ARG A 189 12.26 1.58 1.53
CA ARG A 189 13.04 0.38 1.92
C ARG A 189 12.32 -0.92 1.60
N SER A 190 11.43 -0.91 0.61
CA SER A 190 10.70 -2.10 0.16
C SER A 190 11.28 -2.62 -1.16
N GLY A 191 10.96 -3.88 -1.46
CA GLY A 191 11.46 -4.52 -2.68
C GLY A 191 10.78 -4.04 -3.95
N ARG A 192 9.48 -3.73 -3.84
CA ARG A 192 8.61 -3.27 -4.91
C ARG A 192 7.52 -2.38 -4.33
N ILE A 193 7.19 -1.31 -5.01
CA ILE A 193 6.06 -0.44 -4.68
C ILE A 193 5.21 -0.28 -5.93
N THR A 194 3.90 -0.52 -5.80
CA THR A 194 2.96 -0.39 -6.91
C THR A 194 1.82 0.54 -6.51
N TYR A 195 1.68 1.64 -7.24
CA TYR A 195 0.52 2.52 -7.18
C TYR A 195 -0.59 1.97 -8.05
N ASN A 196 -1.78 1.81 -7.49
CA ASN A 196 -2.95 1.32 -8.20
C ASN A 196 -3.96 2.45 -8.32
N VAL A 197 -4.14 2.98 -9.53
CA VAL A 197 -4.99 4.15 -9.79
C VAL A 197 -5.99 3.82 -10.89
N ILE A 198 -7.27 3.87 -10.54
CA ILE A 198 -8.38 3.39 -11.34
C ILE A 198 -9.48 4.47 -11.39
N GLY A 199 -10.01 4.69 -12.57
CA GLY A 199 -11.19 5.53 -12.79
C GLY A 199 -10.86 6.92 -13.32
N SER A 200 -11.82 7.48 -14.07
CA SER A 200 -11.69 8.80 -14.71
C SER A 200 -11.63 9.97 -13.72
N ASP A 201 -12.16 9.78 -12.50
CA ASP A 201 -12.05 10.76 -11.41
C ASP A 201 -10.59 11.01 -10.97
N LYS A 202 -9.68 10.12 -11.35
CA LYS A 202 -8.23 10.23 -11.09
C LYS A 202 -7.44 10.86 -12.23
N ALA A 203 -8.00 10.95 -13.44
CA ALA A 203 -7.26 11.34 -14.65
C ALA A 203 -6.56 12.71 -14.52
N VAL A 204 -7.26 13.72 -13.99
CA VAL A 204 -6.68 15.05 -13.78
C VAL A 204 -5.49 14.96 -12.81
N LYS A 205 -5.67 14.28 -11.67
CA LYS A 205 -4.62 14.15 -10.67
C LYS A 205 -3.43 13.34 -11.21
N VAL A 206 -3.67 12.27 -11.95
CA VAL A 206 -2.62 11.47 -12.60
C VAL A 206 -1.83 12.32 -13.59
N SER A 207 -2.51 13.13 -14.41
CA SER A 207 -1.85 14.07 -15.33
C SER A 207 -0.99 15.09 -14.57
N ASP A 208 -1.52 15.67 -13.48
CA ASP A 208 -0.78 16.61 -12.64
C ASP A 208 0.49 16.00 -12.05
N LEU A 209 0.38 14.76 -11.53
CA LEU A 209 1.47 14.06 -10.85
C LEU A 209 2.57 13.57 -11.79
N ILE A 210 2.23 13.24 -13.05
CA ILE A 210 3.17 12.67 -14.03
C ILE A 210 3.77 13.78 -14.93
N SER A 211 3.11 14.95 -15.05
CA SER A 211 3.59 16.05 -15.89
C SER A 211 4.84 16.72 -15.32
N GLU A 212 5.65 17.34 -16.20
CA GLU A 212 6.84 18.10 -15.77
C GLU A 212 6.51 19.30 -14.86
N SER A 213 5.29 19.84 -14.94
CA SER A 213 4.81 20.90 -14.05
C SER A 213 4.66 20.43 -12.60
N ALA A 214 4.47 19.12 -12.37
CA ALA A 214 4.44 18.52 -11.04
C ALA A 214 5.76 18.69 -10.27
N LYS A 215 6.88 18.84 -10.96
CA LYS A 215 8.19 19.07 -10.32
C LYS A 215 8.27 20.36 -9.47
N ARG A 216 7.29 21.26 -9.61
CA ARG A 216 7.20 22.51 -8.81
C ARG A 216 6.38 22.34 -7.54
N ASN A 217 5.44 21.40 -7.50
CA ASN A 217 4.62 21.10 -6.35
C ASN A 217 4.92 19.66 -5.94
N ARG A 218 5.66 19.50 -4.86
CA ARG A 218 6.00 18.17 -4.35
C ARG A 218 4.76 17.49 -3.78
N PHE A 219 4.41 16.36 -4.37
CA PHE A 219 3.37 15.48 -3.86
C PHE A 219 3.98 14.31 -3.09
N PRO A 220 3.26 13.71 -2.14
CA PRO A 220 3.73 12.52 -1.42
C PRO A 220 4.17 11.38 -2.33
N THR A 221 3.58 11.25 -3.52
CA THR A 221 3.97 10.27 -4.53
C THR A 221 5.34 10.53 -5.16
N ASP A 222 5.90 11.73 -5.02
CA ASP A 222 7.27 12.05 -5.45
C ASP A 222 8.31 11.57 -4.45
N TYR A 223 7.89 11.34 -3.20
CA TYR A 223 8.74 10.92 -2.11
C TYR A 223 8.85 9.40 -1.97
N VAL A 224 7.91 8.68 -2.59
CA VAL A 224 7.82 7.22 -2.54
C VAL A 224 7.91 6.67 -3.95
N GLU A 225 9.10 6.16 -4.30
CA GLU A 225 9.39 5.69 -5.65
C GLU A 225 8.70 4.36 -5.95
N GLY A 226 7.80 4.34 -6.95
CA GLY A 226 7.05 3.14 -7.31
C GLY A 226 6.67 3.09 -8.80
N GLU A 227 6.26 1.90 -9.24
CA GLU A 227 5.63 1.73 -10.54
C GLU A 227 4.14 2.04 -10.44
N TRP A 228 3.56 2.52 -11.53
CA TRP A 228 2.15 2.93 -11.59
C TRP A 228 1.36 1.97 -12.47
N PHE A 229 0.28 1.44 -11.93
CA PHE A 229 -0.72 0.67 -12.66
C PHE A 229 -1.96 1.54 -12.83
N LEU A 230 -2.21 1.97 -14.07
CA LEU A 230 -3.30 2.86 -14.46
C LEU A 230 -4.26 2.12 -15.37
N ASP A 231 -5.57 2.33 -15.22
CA ASP A 231 -6.50 1.94 -16.27
C ASP A 231 -6.60 3.04 -17.36
N TYR A 232 -7.23 2.71 -18.49
CA TYR A 232 -7.42 3.69 -19.58
C TYR A 232 -8.16 4.93 -19.11
N ALA A 233 -9.08 4.78 -18.16
CA ALA A 233 -9.85 5.91 -17.63
C ALA A 233 -8.95 6.85 -16.79
N ALA A 234 -8.10 6.31 -15.92
CA ALA A 234 -7.18 7.11 -15.10
C ALA A 234 -6.04 7.74 -15.93
N SER A 235 -5.66 7.13 -17.06
CA SER A 235 -4.60 7.61 -17.94
C SER A 235 -5.08 8.51 -19.10
N SER A 236 -6.38 8.80 -19.18
CA SER A 236 -6.99 9.44 -20.36
C SER A 236 -6.50 10.86 -20.67
N LEU A 237 -5.87 11.53 -19.71
CA LEU A 237 -5.30 12.87 -19.89
C LEU A 237 -3.76 12.85 -19.98
N LEU A 238 -3.13 11.69 -20.03
CA LEU A 238 -1.70 11.59 -20.26
C LEU A 238 -1.40 11.81 -21.75
N ASN A 239 -0.57 12.79 -22.06
CA ASN A 239 0.01 12.94 -23.38
C ASN A 239 1.11 11.87 -23.55
N LEU A 240 0.71 10.68 -23.94
CA LEU A 240 1.64 9.63 -24.34
C LEU A 240 2.06 9.95 -25.76
N SER A 241 3.18 10.68 -25.93
CA SER A 241 3.84 10.70 -27.23
C SER A 241 4.13 9.26 -27.62
N GLU A 242 3.53 8.81 -28.72
CA GLU A 242 3.84 7.52 -29.34
C GLU A 242 5.36 7.44 -29.54
N GLY A 243 6.03 6.62 -28.72
CA GLY A 243 7.43 6.32 -28.83
C GLY A 243 7.63 5.02 -29.59
#